data_b6f1730340512b262b5e0bf0b2fadb9a
#
_entry.id   b6f1730340512b262b5e0bf0b2fadb9a
#
_cell.length_a   1.000
_cell.length_b   1.000
_cell.length_c   1.000
_cell.angle_alpha   90.00
_cell.angle_beta   90.00
_cell.angle_gamma   90.00
#
_symmetry.space_group_name_H-M   'P 1'
#
loop_
_entity.id
_entity.type
_entity.pdbx_description
1 polymer ?
#
loop_
_entity_poly.entity_id
_entity_poly.type
_entity_poly.pdbx_seq_one_letter_code
_entity_poly.pdbx_strand_id
1 'polypeptide(L)'
;KYFFSTKYLLKQLTALPFQDPTCLELVAGNGLISISAAKHGAQVTASDISELVVKTLKQNALDNNVSIQIIKSDLFNQIPKQTFDIIAINPPYYPKQARNDLEMAWYCGVNFEYFQALFSQIKDYMDTSSLVLMVLSDGCDIPKITSIAKTNGLSFTLFHQQKIWWENEFIFRIQ
;
A
#
# COMPACT_ATOMS: atom_id res chain seq x y z
N LYS A 1 -5.18 15.15 -1.06
CA LYS A 1 -3.80 14.85 -0.64
C LYS A 1 -3.45 13.41 -1.03
N TYR A 2 -4.12 12.38 -0.55
CA TYR A 2 -3.89 10.97 -0.91
C TYR A 2 -3.91 10.68 -2.41
N PHE A 3 -4.72 11.38 -3.17
CA PHE A 3 -4.82 11.17 -4.60
C PHE A 3 -3.51 11.45 -5.36
N PHE A 4 -2.69 12.39 -4.87
CA PHE A 4 -1.39 12.69 -5.48
C PHE A 4 -0.36 11.63 -5.13
N SER A 5 -0.26 11.20 -3.87
CA SER A 5 0.62 10.13 -3.42
C SER A 5 0.33 8.82 -4.15
N THR A 6 -0.95 8.44 -4.26
CA THR A 6 -1.38 7.24 -4.99
C THR A 6 -0.99 7.32 -6.47
N LYS A 7 -1.22 8.47 -7.14
CA LYS A 7 -0.81 8.66 -8.54
C LYS A 7 0.71 8.60 -8.72
N TYR A 8 1.43 9.14 -7.75
CA TYR A 8 2.88 9.10 -7.78
C TYR A 8 3.43 7.68 -7.66
N LEU A 9 2.91 6.89 -6.70
CA LEU A 9 3.26 5.48 -6.56
C LEU A 9 2.89 4.70 -7.83
N LEU A 10 1.69 4.90 -8.36
CA LEU A 10 1.25 4.27 -9.60
C LEU A 10 2.19 4.55 -10.77
N LYS A 11 2.63 5.81 -10.95
CA LYS A 11 3.58 6.18 -12.01
C LYS A 11 4.88 5.38 -11.93
N GLN A 12 5.39 5.12 -10.73
CA GLN A 12 6.61 4.33 -10.56
C GLN A 12 6.35 2.84 -10.88
N LEU A 13 5.21 2.31 -10.46
CA LEU A 13 4.83 0.91 -10.71
C LEU A 13 4.64 0.62 -12.20
N THR A 14 3.96 1.51 -12.93
CA THR A 14 3.70 1.33 -14.38
C THR A 14 4.95 1.49 -15.25
N ALA A 15 6.03 2.05 -14.73
CA ALA A 15 7.31 2.15 -15.44
C ALA A 15 8.15 0.86 -15.38
N LEU A 16 7.70 -0.15 -14.62
CA LEU A 16 8.46 -1.37 -14.38
C LEU A 16 8.16 -2.44 -15.46
N PRO A 17 9.17 -3.18 -15.93
CA PRO A 17 9.04 -4.14 -17.02
C PRO A 17 8.51 -5.51 -16.55
N PHE A 18 7.46 -5.54 -15.74
CA PHE A 18 6.84 -6.79 -15.32
C PHE A 18 5.90 -7.34 -16.40
N GLN A 19 5.93 -8.65 -16.62
CA GLN A 19 4.96 -9.37 -17.45
C GLN A 19 4.04 -10.17 -16.53
N ASP A 20 2.74 -9.88 -16.58
CA ASP A 20 1.68 -10.55 -15.82
C ASP A 20 1.99 -10.77 -14.32
N PRO A 21 2.50 -9.77 -13.57
CA PRO A 21 2.91 -9.95 -12.19
C PRO A 21 1.72 -10.18 -11.26
N THR A 22 1.97 -10.90 -10.18
CA THR A 22 1.06 -10.91 -9.02
C THR A 22 1.25 -9.62 -8.23
N CYS A 23 0.17 -8.88 -8.01
CA CYS A 23 0.20 -7.58 -7.36
C CYS A 23 -0.74 -7.53 -6.14
N LEU A 24 -0.24 -7.08 -5.00
CA LEU A 24 -1.05 -6.79 -3.82
C LEU A 24 -1.08 -5.28 -3.57
N GLU A 25 -2.28 -4.70 -3.49
CA GLU A 25 -2.49 -3.36 -2.94
C GLU A 25 -3.09 -3.46 -1.54
N LEU A 26 -2.35 -3.02 -0.53
CA LEU A 26 -2.86 -2.88 0.84
C LEU A 26 -3.44 -1.48 1.06
N VAL A 27 -4.53 -1.40 1.82
CA VAL A 27 -5.25 -0.12 2.06
C VAL A 27 -5.66 0.51 0.72
N ALA A 28 -6.33 -0.31 -0.11
CA ALA A 28 -6.54 -0.02 -1.53
C ALA A 28 -7.43 1.20 -1.81
N GLY A 29 -8.23 1.64 -0.84
CA GLY A 29 -9.09 2.79 -1.00
C GLY A 29 -10.01 2.65 -2.22
N ASN A 30 -9.97 3.59 -3.15
CA ASN A 30 -10.77 3.54 -4.37
C ASN A 30 -10.21 2.59 -5.47
N GLY A 31 -9.03 1.98 -5.24
CA GLY A 31 -8.43 0.98 -6.13
C GLY A 31 -7.73 1.54 -7.35
N LEU A 32 -7.26 2.77 -7.31
CA LEU A 32 -6.60 3.38 -8.46
C LEU A 32 -5.38 2.58 -8.94
N ILE A 33 -4.54 2.09 -8.02
CA ILE A 33 -3.37 1.26 -8.34
C ILE A 33 -3.84 -0.10 -8.84
N SER A 34 -4.75 -0.77 -8.10
CA SER A 34 -5.29 -2.09 -8.43
C SER A 34 -5.92 -2.12 -9.82
N ILE A 35 -6.79 -1.16 -10.13
CA ILE A 35 -7.46 -1.07 -11.43
C ILE A 35 -6.46 -0.83 -12.54
N SER A 36 -5.48 0.07 -12.32
CA SER A 36 -4.45 0.32 -13.31
C SER A 36 -3.56 -0.90 -13.53
N ALA A 37 -3.12 -1.58 -12.47
CA ALA A 37 -2.31 -2.78 -12.55
C ALA A 37 -3.04 -3.89 -13.34
N ALA A 38 -4.33 -4.12 -13.02
CA ALA A 38 -5.15 -5.10 -13.73
C ALA A 38 -5.33 -4.77 -15.22
N LYS A 39 -5.48 -3.49 -15.58
CA LYS A 39 -5.51 -3.05 -16.99
C LYS A 39 -4.21 -3.29 -17.74
N HIS A 40 -3.08 -3.41 -17.03
CA HIS A 40 -1.77 -3.71 -17.59
C HIS A 40 -1.38 -5.21 -17.45
N GLY A 41 -2.35 -6.09 -17.20
CA GLY A 41 -2.16 -7.53 -17.21
C GLY A 41 -1.80 -8.15 -15.85
N ALA A 42 -1.65 -7.38 -14.76
CA ALA A 42 -1.33 -7.94 -13.47
C ALA A 42 -2.49 -8.78 -12.88
N GLN A 43 -2.14 -9.86 -12.17
CA GLN A 43 -3.06 -10.62 -11.32
C GLN A 43 -3.17 -9.91 -9.96
N VAL A 44 -4.24 -9.14 -9.75
CA VAL A 44 -4.34 -8.22 -8.63
C VAL A 44 -5.17 -8.77 -7.49
N THR A 45 -4.60 -8.69 -6.28
CA THR A 45 -5.30 -8.76 -5.00
C THR A 45 -5.32 -7.36 -4.38
N ALA A 46 -6.49 -6.89 -3.96
CA ALA A 46 -6.64 -5.60 -3.28
C ALA A 46 -7.35 -5.80 -1.94
N SER A 47 -6.87 -5.15 -0.89
CA SER A 47 -7.48 -5.27 0.43
C SER A 47 -7.69 -3.93 1.11
N ASP A 48 -8.76 -3.86 1.89
CA ASP A 48 -9.05 -2.74 2.78
C ASP A 48 -9.82 -3.25 4.00
N ILE A 49 -9.68 -2.56 5.13
CA ILE A 49 -10.37 -2.91 6.37
C ILE A 49 -11.84 -2.45 6.35
N SER A 50 -12.14 -1.38 5.62
CA SER A 50 -13.48 -0.78 5.56
C SER A 50 -14.40 -1.52 4.59
N GLU A 51 -15.54 -1.99 5.09
CA GLU A 51 -16.59 -2.61 4.26
C GLU A 51 -17.10 -1.67 3.16
N LEU A 52 -17.23 -0.38 3.47
CA LEU A 52 -17.67 0.63 2.51
C LEU A 52 -16.66 0.77 1.37
N VAL A 53 -15.37 0.80 1.71
CA VAL A 53 -14.29 0.89 0.73
C VAL A 53 -14.27 -0.36 -0.16
N VAL A 54 -14.39 -1.56 0.42
CA VAL A 54 -14.47 -2.82 -0.33
C VAL A 54 -15.63 -2.82 -1.32
N LYS A 55 -16.81 -2.34 -0.91
CA LYS A 55 -17.97 -2.21 -1.82
C LYS A 55 -17.71 -1.23 -2.96
N THR A 56 -17.13 -0.08 -2.65
CA THR A 56 -16.78 0.94 -3.65
C THR A 56 -15.74 0.40 -4.62
N LEU A 57 -14.72 -0.29 -4.14
CA LEU A 57 -13.68 -0.88 -4.97
C LEU A 57 -14.24 -1.96 -5.92
N LYS A 58 -15.18 -2.81 -5.45
CA LYS A 58 -15.87 -3.78 -6.29
C LYS A 58 -16.64 -3.10 -7.43
N GLN A 59 -17.37 -2.01 -7.12
CA GLN A 59 -18.08 -1.25 -8.14
C GLN A 59 -17.11 -0.62 -9.14
N ASN A 60 -16.02 0.00 -8.66
CA ASN A 60 -15.00 0.60 -9.52
C ASN A 60 -14.33 -0.43 -10.44
N ALA A 61 -14.08 -1.65 -9.96
CA ALA A 61 -13.53 -2.73 -10.79
C ALA A 61 -14.50 -3.14 -11.91
N LEU A 62 -15.79 -3.27 -11.61
CA LEU A 62 -16.84 -3.54 -12.59
C LEU A 62 -16.93 -2.42 -13.65
N ASP A 63 -17.00 -1.18 -13.22
CA ASP A 63 -17.11 0.00 -14.09
C ASP A 63 -15.90 0.14 -15.04
N ASN A 64 -14.75 -0.40 -14.63
CA ASN A 64 -13.52 -0.41 -15.41
C ASN A 64 -13.29 -1.70 -16.21
N ASN A 65 -14.19 -2.67 -16.14
CA ASN A 65 -14.09 -3.98 -16.80
C ASN A 65 -12.80 -4.73 -16.48
N VAL A 66 -12.38 -4.73 -15.21
CA VAL A 66 -11.20 -5.47 -14.72
C VAL A 66 -11.58 -6.51 -13.67
N SER A 67 -10.82 -7.61 -13.65
CA SER A 67 -10.93 -8.66 -12.62
C SER A 67 -9.90 -8.41 -11.53
N ILE A 68 -10.34 -8.27 -10.29
CA ILE A 68 -9.50 -8.04 -9.11
C ILE A 68 -10.03 -8.92 -7.97
N GLN A 69 -9.16 -9.63 -7.29
CA GLN A 69 -9.52 -10.30 -6.04
C GLN A 69 -9.58 -9.26 -4.92
N ILE A 70 -10.80 -8.93 -4.47
CA ILE A 70 -11.02 -7.88 -3.46
C ILE A 70 -11.38 -8.52 -2.13
N ILE A 71 -10.56 -8.27 -1.10
CA ILE A 71 -10.65 -8.88 0.22
C ILE A 71 -10.85 -7.81 1.28
N LYS A 72 -11.88 -7.97 2.12
CA LYS A 72 -11.95 -7.20 3.36
C LYS A 72 -10.97 -7.80 4.35
N SER A 73 -9.93 -7.02 4.72
CA SER A 73 -8.87 -7.51 5.60
C SER A 73 -8.29 -6.37 6.44
N ASP A 74 -8.04 -6.67 7.69
CA ASP A 74 -7.13 -5.88 8.52
C ASP A 74 -5.71 -6.34 8.19
N LEU A 75 -4.98 -5.50 7.45
CA LEU A 75 -3.69 -5.85 6.85
C LEU A 75 -3.76 -7.21 6.13
N PHE A 76 -2.96 -8.19 6.57
CA PHE A 76 -2.84 -9.51 5.94
C PHE A 76 -3.76 -10.58 6.54
N ASN A 77 -4.53 -10.29 7.59
CA ASN A 77 -5.24 -11.29 8.40
C ASN A 77 -6.18 -12.22 7.61
N GLN A 78 -6.80 -11.73 6.53
CA GLN A 78 -7.70 -12.51 5.67
C GLN A 78 -7.11 -12.79 4.28
N ILE A 79 -5.89 -12.34 4.00
CA ILE A 79 -5.21 -12.59 2.73
C ILE A 79 -4.60 -14.00 2.77
N PRO A 80 -4.90 -14.88 1.81
CA PRO A 80 -4.25 -16.19 1.74
C PRO A 80 -2.73 -16.05 1.65
N LYS A 81 -1.99 -16.91 2.37
CA LYS A 81 -0.52 -16.88 2.33
C LYS A 81 -0.02 -17.24 0.94
N GLN A 82 0.66 -16.29 0.32
CA GLN A 82 1.35 -16.41 -0.96
C GLN A 82 2.38 -15.28 -1.07
N THR A 83 3.37 -15.44 -1.91
CA THR A 83 4.28 -14.35 -2.28
C THR A 83 3.69 -13.53 -3.42
N PHE A 84 3.97 -12.24 -3.43
CA PHE A 84 3.59 -11.32 -4.50
C PHE A 84 4.84 -10.73 -5.16
N ASP A 85 4.80 -10.59 -6.48
CA ASP A 85 5.88 -9.91 -7.22
C ASP A 85 5.93 -8.43 -6.88
N ILE A 86 4.76 -7.81 -6.68
CA ILE A 86 4.62 -6.40 -6.34
C ILE A 86 3.69 -6.25 -5.12
N ILE A 87 4.14 -5.49 -4.12
CA ILE A 87 3.28 -5.02 -3.02
C ILE A 87 3.30 -3.49 -3.00
N ALA A 88 2.14 -2.88 -3.20
CA ALA A 88 1.96 -1.43 -3.21
C ALA A 88 1.25 -0.97 -1.93
N ILE A 89 1.79 0.03 -1.24
CA ILE A 89 1.26 0.50 0.03
C ILE A 89 1.22 2.02 0.04
N ASN A 90 0.02 2.58 0.20
CA ASN A 90 -0.19 3.98 0.56
C ASN A 90 -0.84 4.02 1.94
N PRO A 91 -0.05 4.02 3.03
CA PRO A 91 -0.54 3.76 4.38
C PRO A 91 -1.19 4.97 5.04
N PRO A 92 -2.03 4.79 6.09
CA PRO A 92 -2.27 5.84 7.05
C PRO A 92 -0.97 6.13 7.81
N TYR A 93 -0.63 7.40 8.06
CA TYR A 93 0.67 7.73 8.66
C TYR A 93 0.66 8.77 9.77
N TYR A 94 -0.50 9.37 10.11
CA TYR A 94 -0.56 10.28 11.23
C TYR A 94 -0.69 9.53 12.56
N PRO A 95 0.19 9.81 13.56
CA PRO A 95 0.19 9.09 14.85
C PRO A 95 -0.95 9.57 15.74
N LYS A 96 -2.14 9.03 15.51
CA LYS A 96 -3.36 9.31 16.27
C LYS A 96 -4.27 8.10 16.26
N GLN A 97 -5.08 7.94 17.29
CA GLN A 97 -6.11 6.91 17.33
C GLN A 97 -7.27 7.28 16.41
N ALA A 98 -7.60 6.38 15.49
CA ALA A 98 -8.83 6.48 14.68
C ALA A 98 -10.06 6.22 15.56
N ARG A 99 -11.11 7.02 15.40
CA ARG A 99 -12.38 6.91 16.15
C ARG A 99 -13.49 6.30 15.30
N ASN A 100 -13.29 6.20 14.01
CA ASN A 100 -14.23 5.63 13.04
C ASN A 100 -13.50 5.22 11.76
N ASP A 101 -14.22 4.52 10.86
CA ASP A 101 -13.65 3.98 9.61
C ASP A 101 -13.06 5.06 8.69
N LEU A 102 -13.63 6.28 8.67
CA LEU A 102 -13.10 7.37 7.83
C LEU A 102 -11.75 7.86 8.35
N GLU A 103 -11.55 7.85 9.66
CA GLU A 103 -10.29 8.25 10.28
C GLU A 103 -9.20 7.18 10.14
N MET A 104 -9.58 5.91 9.95
CA MET A 104 -8.62 4.82 9.68
C MET A 104 -7.79 5.02 8.41
N ALA A 105 -8.33 5.75 7.44
CA ALA A 105 -7.57 6.12 6.23
C ALA A 105 -6.39 7.07 6.51
N TRP A 106 -6.35 7.71 7.69
CA TRP A 106 -5.37 8.77 8.02
C TRP A 106 -4.47 8.41 9.19
N TYR A 107 -5.00 7.69 10.19
CA TYR A 107 -4.36 7.51 11.48
C TYR A 107 -3.81 6.10 11.63
N CYS A 108 -2.52 6.03 11.97
CA CYS A 108 -1.78 4.78 12.12
C CYS A 108 -1.71 4.26 13.56
N GLY A 109 -2.52 4.85 14.47
CA GLY A 109 -2.42 4.58 15.89
C GLY A 109 -1.40 5.49 16.59
N VAL A 110 -1.59 5.74 17.89
CA VAL A 110 -0.76 6.68 18.69
C VAL A 110 0.70 6.24 18.74
N ASN A 111 0.95 4.93 18.78
CA ASN A 111 2.28 4.35 18.83
C ASN A 111 2.70 3.69 17.50
N PHE A 112 2.11 4.11 16.37
CA PHE A 112 2.37 3.53 15.05
C PHE A 112 1.97 2.05 14.96
N GLU A 113 0.90 1.64 15.62
CA GLU A 113 0.43 0.25 15.70
C GLU A 113 0.22 -0.36 14.31
N TYR A 114 -0.27 0.42 13.34
CA TYR A 114 -0.38 0.00 11.94
C TYR A 114 0.97 -0.48 11.38
N PHE A 115 2.03 0.30 11.53
CA PHE A 115 3.36 -0.05 11.01
C PHE A 115 3.99 -1.22 11.74
N GLN A 116 3.75 -1.34 13.06
CA GLN A 116 4.20 -2.50 13.83
C GLN A 116 3.56 -3.79 13.31
N ALA A 117 2.24 -3.77 13.12
CA ALA A 117 1.50 -4.91 12.59
C ALA A 117 1.87 -5.23 11.13
N LEU A 118 1.98 -4.21 10.28
CA LEU A 118 2.39 -4.37 8.88
C LEU A 118 3.75 -5.05 8.76
N PHE A 119 4.78 -4.51 9.42
CA PHE A 119 6.15 -5.00 9.27
C PHE A 119 6.40 -6.34 9.95
N SER A 120 5.60 -6.71 10.95
CA SER A 120 5.68 -8.05 11.55
C SER A 120 5.12 -9.16 10.64
N GLN A 121 4.26 -8.84 9.68
CA GLN A 121 3.55 -9.81 8.84
C GLN A 121 4.07 -9.86 7.40
N ILE A 122 4.57 -8.74 6.86
CA ILE A 122 4.83 -8.58 5.42
C ILE A 122 5.79 -9.60 4.83
N LYS A 123 6.75 -10.11 5.63
CA LYS A 123 7.74 -11.11 5.20
C LYS A 123 7.11 -12.42 4.73
N ASP A 124 5.93 -12.77 5.23
CA ASP A 124 5.20 -13.97 4.82
C ASP A 124 4.60 -13.84 3.41
N TYR A 125 4.63 -12.63 2.82
CA TYR A 125 4.00 -12.28 1.55
C TYR A 125 4.98 -11.77 0.49
N MET A 126 6.27 -11.75 0.79
CA MET A 126 7.33 -11.32 -0.11
C MET A 126 8.52 -12.27 -0.08
N ASP A 127 9.31 -12.26 -1.12
CA ASP A 127 10.61 -12.94 -1.21
C ASP A 127 11.69 -11.98 -1.73
N THR A 128 12.87 -12.51 -2.05
CA THR A 128 14.00 -11.68 -2.51
C THR A 128 13.78 -11.03 -3.87
N SER A 129 12.84 -11.53 -4.67
CA SER A 129 12.48 -10.98 -5.99
C SER A 129 11.36 -9.95 -5.89
N SER A 130 10.61 -9.94 -4.80
CA SER A 130 9.47 -9.04 -4.59
C SER A 130 9.88 -7.57 -4.59
N LEU A 131 9.07 -6.75 -5.23
CA LEU A 131 9.17 -5.30 -5.16
C LEU A 131 8.09 -4.75 -4.23
N VAL A 132 8.48 -4.38 -3.03
CA VAL A 132 7.56 -3.78 -2.05
C VAL A 132 7.82 -2.27 -2.00
N LEU A 133 6.83 -1.49 -2.42
CA LEU A 133 6.91 -0.03 -2.46
C LEU A 133 5.88 0.61 -1.53
N MET A 134 6.35 1.54 -0.71
CA MET A 134 5.52 2.35 0.18
C MET A 134 5.72 3.83 -0.10
N VAL A 135 4.63 4.57 -0.28
CA VAL A 135 4.69 6.03 -0.44
C VAL A 135 4.44 6.71 0.91
N LEU A 136 5.29 7.67 1.24
CA LEU A 136 5.18 8.54 2.42
C LEU A 136 5.44 9.99 2.01
N SER A 137 5.00 10.96 2.82
CA SER A 137 5.28 12.38 2.61
C SER A 137 6.14 12.96 3.75
N ASP A 138 6.62 14.18 3.60
CA ASP A 138 7.33 14.91 4.67
C ASP A 138 6.47 15.23 5.90
N GLY A 139 5.15 15.00 5.83
CA GLY A 139 4.26 15.00 6.99
C GLY A 139 4.31 13.74 7.84
N CYS A 140 5.11 12.72 7.45
CA CYS A 140 5.27 11.46 8.19
C CYS A 140 6.49 11.52 9.12
N ASP A 141 6.43 10.80 10.24
CA ASP A 141 7.63 10.49 11.03
C ASP A 141 8.42 9.34 10.39
N ILE A 142 9.07 9.64 9.25
CA ILE A 142 9.86 8.67 8.48
C ILE A 142 10.94 7.99 9.32
N PRO A 143 11.71 8.71 10.20
CA PRO A 143 12.69 8.07 11.08
C PRO A 143 12.06 7.01 11.98
N LYS A 144 10.90 7.27 12.57
CA LYS A 144 10.19 6.32 13.43
C LYS A 144 9.70 5.10 12.65
N ILE A 145 9.08 5.32 11.48
CA ILE A 145 8.62 4.23 10.60
C ILE A 145 9.80 3.34 10.17
N THR A 146 10.93 3.96 9.76
CA THR A 146 12.15 3.24 9.40
C THR A 146 12.71 2.42 10.58
N SER A 147 12.67 2.97 11.80
CA SER A 147 13.10 2.26 13.00
C SER A 147 12.25 1.01 13.26
N ILE A 148 10.93 1.12 13.11
CA ILE A 148 10.02 -0.03 13.27
C ILE A 148 10.29 -1.11 12.20
N ALA A 149 10.52 -0.73 10.94
CA ALA A 149 10.89 -1.67 9.89
C ALA A 149 12.18 -2.42 10.23
N LYS A 150 13.22 -1.70 10.67
CA LYS A 150 14.50 -2.30 11.10
C LYS A 150 14.36 -3.27 12.28
N THR A 151 13.52 -2.94 13.27
CA THR A 151 13.25 -3.84 14.41
C THR A 151 12.62 -5.16 13.96
N ASN A 152 11.88 -5.14 12.85
CA ASN A 152 11.32 -6.34 12.23
C ASN A 152 12.29 -7.01 11.22
N GLY A 153 13.54 -6.56 11.15
CA GLY A 153 14.57 -7.12 10.27
C GLY A 153 14.32 -6.81 8.80
N LEU A 154 13.72 -5.66 8.50
CA LEU A 154 13.48 -5.16 7.15
C LEU A 154 14.43 -4.01 6.84
N SER A 155 14.92 -3.93 5.60
CA SER A 155 15.55 -2.73 5.09
C SER A 155 14.47 -1.78 4.57
N PHE A 156 14.69 -0.48 4.71
CA PHE A 156 13.76 0.57 4.31
C PHE A 156 14.56 1.66 3.59
N THR A 157 14.63 1.56 2.26
CA THR A 157 15.53 2.39 1.45
C THR A 157 14.75 3.32 0.54
N LEU A 158 15.24 4.54 0.37
CA LEU A 158 14.64 5.50 -0.56
C LEU A 158 14.78 4.97 -2.00
N PHE A 159 13.65 4.73 -2.65
CA PHE A 159 13.58 4.28 -4.04
C PHE A 159 13.45 5.46 -5.01
N HIS A 160 12.56 6.42 -4.68
CA HIS A 160 12.35 7.61 -5.48
C HIS A 160 11.81 8.74 -4.62
N GLN A 161 12.09 9.99 -5.00
CA GLN A 161 11.48 11.16 -4.38
C GLN A 161 11.09 12.18 -5.43
N GLN A 162 10.02 12.92 -5.15
CA GLN A 162 9.66 14.07 -5.96
C GLN A 162 9.00 15.14 -5.07
N LYS A 163 9.12 16.39 -5.50
CA LYS A 163 8.40 17.50 -4.89
C LYS A 163 7.10 17.75 -5.65
N ILE A 164 5.98 17.73 -4.92
CA ILE A 164 4.66 18.08 -5.46
C ILE A 164 4.19 19.34 -4.76
N TRP A 165 4.17 20.45 -5.47
CA TRP A 165 3.89 21.79 -4.94
C TRP A 165 4.92 22.18 -3.87
N TRP A 166 4.53 22.23 -2.59
CA TRP A 166 5.40 22.50 -1.44
C TRP A 166 5.66 21.28 -0.56
N GLU A 167 5.14 20.11 -0.90
CA GLU A 167 5.28 18.86 -0.15
C GLU A 167 6.22 17.90 -0.88
N ASN A 168 7.10 17.23 -0.13
CA ASN A 168 7.95 16.19 -0.68
C ASN A 168 7.24 14.84 -0.49
N GLU A 169 7.19 14.07 -1.56
CA GLU A 169 6.70 12.69 -1.58
C GLU A 169 7.87 11.74 -1.78
N PHE A 170 7.93 10.70 -0.99
CA PHE A 170 8.98 9.70 -1.00
C PHE A 170 8.38 8.33 -1.25
N ILE A 171 9.01 7.54 -2.11
CA ILE A 171 8.72 6.13 -2.25
C ILE A 171 9.89 5.36 -1.66
N PHE A 172 9.58 4.49 -0.71
CA PHE A 172 10.54 3.61 -0.08
C PHE A 172 10.36 2.19 -0.61
N ARG A 173 11.49 1.50 -0.82
CA ARG A 173 11.54 0.08 -1.04
C ARG A 173 11.76 -0.63 0.28
N ILE A 174 10.97 -1.67 0.53
CA ILE A 174 11.05 -2.54 1.71
C ILE A 174 11.62 -3.89 1.25
N GLN A 175 12.64 -4.39 1.98
CA GLN A 175 13.28 -5.68 1.69
C GLN A 175 13.61 -6.42 2.99
#